data_4490def9f477d0ccba43f6d42c9db1fc
#
_entry.id   4490def9f477d0ccba43f6d42c9db1fc
#
_cell.length_a   1.000
_cell.length_b   1.000
_cell.length_c   1.000
_cell.angle_alpha   90.00
_cell.angle_beta   90.00
_cell.angle_gamma   90.00
#
_symmetry.space_group_name_H-M   'P 1'
#
loop_
_entity.id
_entity.type
_entity.pdbx_description
1 polymer ?
#
loop_
_entity_poly.entity_id
_entity_poly.type
_entity_poly.pdbx_seq_one_letter_code
_entity_poly.pdbx_strand_id
1 'polypeptide(L)'
;MEYHEGGFGNGKVITSLKYGNLPPKHTLRQRTDTPRIDLWTKKQLMAAVQARANAQRGDTDGNATSARTKKKKGRPSKGSKIDDNPTHFYLQNEDGSPVDDDRIVEMSRKARMLWRTLDEDNMVPPTFGQISAKAWEYFSRIVLADEAYDFLLLCDDGEWKLWEWCTRSYPSWHRNRNNELDTDAQKNGKSLL
;
A
#
# COMPACT_ATOMS: atom_id res chain seq x y z
N MET A 1 21.56 -50.86 -1.76
CA MET A 1 20.86 -49.70 -2.35
C MET A 1 20.81 -48.63 -1.29
N GLU A 2 21.75 -47.71 -1.35
CA GLU A 2 21.86 -46.57 -0.41
C GLU A 2 21.06 -45.42 -0.96
N TYR A 3 20.11 -44.90 -0.20
CA TYR A 3 19.37 -43.68 -0.51
C TYR A 3 20.15 -42.49 0.00
N HIS A 4 20.64 -41.64 -0.92
CA HIS A 4 21.18 -40.33 -0.60
C HIS A 4 20.02 -39.40 -0.18
N GLU A 5 19.97 -39.05 1.09
CA GLU A 5 19.16 -37.95 1.59
C GLU A 5 19.76 -36.62 1.13
N GLY A 6 19.08 -35.96 0.19
CA GLY A 6 19.41 -34.61 -0.26
C GLY A 6 19.13 -33.61 0.87
N GLY A 7 20.20 -32.96 1.35
CA GLY A 7 20.12 -31.94 2.37
C GLY A 7 19.28 -30.75 1.93
N PHE A 8 18.14 -30.56 2.59
CA PHE A 8 17.34 -29.34 2.52
C PHE A 8 18.09 -28.22 3.27
N GLY A 9 18.35 -27.14 2.55
CA GLY A 9 19.07 -25.97 3.01
C GLY A 9 18.53 -25.44 4.34
N ASN A 10 19.46 -24.96 5.17
CA ASN A 10 19.25 -24.31 6.44
C ASN A 10 18.24 -23.15 6.31
N GLY A 11 16.94 -23.45 6.38
CA GLY A 11 15.91 -22.47 6.68
C GLY A 11 16.20 -21.91 8.07
N LYS A 12 16.67 -20.68 8.17
CA LYS A 12 16.75 -19.96 9.44
C LYS A 12 15.43 -20.14 10.15
N VAL A 13 15.46 -20.83 11.29
CA VAL A 13 14.32 -20.94 12.20
C VAL A 13 13.99 -19.52 12.63
N ILE A 14 12.97 -18.95 12.00
CA ILE A 14 12.45 -17.63 12.35
C ILE A 14 11.97 -17.74 13.79
N THR A 15 12.70 -17.10 14.70
CA THR A 15 12.39 -17.12 16.13
C THR A 15 10.95 -16.66 16.33
N SER A 16 10.12 -17.59 16.75
CA SER A 16 8.66 -17.54 16.94
C SER A 16 8.16 -16.37 17.82
N LEU A 17 9.05 -15.73 18.57
CA LEU A 17 8.73 -14.67 19.54
C LEU A 17 8.25 -13.35 18.89
N LYS A 18 8.72 -13.02 17.70
CA LYS A 18 8.37 -11.75 17.02
C LYS A 18 6.92 -11.76 16.48
N TYR A 19 6.38 -12.93 16.20
CA TYR A 19 5.05 -13.13 15.64
C TYR A 19 4.05 -13.79 16.61
N GLY A 20 4.50 -14.15 17.83
CA GLY A 20 3.69 -14.86 18.82
C GLY A 20 2.67 -13.99 19.57
N ASN A 21 2.91 -12.70 19.65
CA ASN A 21 2.06 -11.74 20.38
C ASN A 21 1.41 -10.72 19.43
N LEU A 22 0.81 -11.21 18.34
CA LEU A 22 0.06 -10.34 17.45
C LEU A 22 -1.22 -9.83 18.14
N PRO A 23 -1.63 -8.58 17.88
CA PRO A 23 -2.92 -8.08 18.31
C PRO A 23 -4.05 -9.03 17.89
N PRO A 24 -5.17 -9.09 18.60
CA PRO A 24 -6.32 -9.87 18.18
C PRO A 24 -6.78 -9.44 16.79
N LYS A 25 -7.44 -10.34 16.06
CA LYS A 25 -8.06 -9.96 14.79
C LYS A 25 -9.09 -8.87 15.06
N HIS A 26 -9.11 -7.86 14.18
CA HIS A 26 -10.09 -6.79 14.24
C HIS A 26 -11.51 -7.35 14.03
N THR A 27 -12.49 -6.67 14.61
CA THR A 27 -13.91 -6.97 14.39
C THR A 27 -14.36 -6.30 13.09
N LEU A 28 -15.01 -7.07 12.21
CA LEU A 28 -15.60 -6.52 10.99
C LEU A 28 -16.68 -5.48 11.33
N ARG A 29 -16.61 -4.32 10.71
CA ARG A 29 -17.65 -3.30 10.78
C ARG A 29 -18.83 -3.70 9.89
N GLN A 30 -20.03 -3.30 10.27
CA GLN A 30 -21.23 -3.51 9.44
C GLN A 30 -21.57 -2.24 8.68
N ARG A 31 -22.01 -2.39 7.44
CA ARG A 31 -22.41 -1.24 6.61
C ARG A 31 -23.57 -0.45 7.23
N THR A 32 -24.42 -1.12 7.99
CA THR A 32 -25.54 -0.50 8.73
C THR A 32 -25.07 0.56 9.71
N ASP A 33 -23.87 0.40 10.28
CA ASP A 33 -23.31 1.32 11.27
C ASP A 33 -22.69 2.57 10.61
N THR A 34 -22.35 2.47 9.34
CA THR A 34 -21.68 3.52 8.56
C THR A 34 -22.32 3.71 7.17
N PRO A 35 -23.59 4.17 7.11
CA PRO A 35 -24.37 4.24 5.87
C PRO A 35 -23.85 5.26 4.86
N ARG A 36 -23.01 6.20 5.29
CA ARG A 36 -22.44 7.28 4.45
C ARG A 36 -21.22 6.86 3.62
N ILE A 37 -20.71 5.64 3.83
CA ILE A 37 -19.56 5.13 3.06
C ILE A 37 -20.01 4.72 1.66
N ASP A 38 -19.52 5.40 0.63
CA ASP A 38 -19.86 5.12 -0.76
C ASP A 38 -19.14 3.88 -1.30
N LEU A 39 -17.86 3.72 -0.91
CA LEU A 39 -16.98 2.67 -1.40
C LEU A 39 -16.76 1.60 -0.33
N TRP A 40 -17.80 0.78 -0.12
CA TRP A 40 -17.79 -0.30 0.85
C TRP A 40 -17.17 -1.59 0.31
N THR A 41 -17.37 -1.88 -0.97
CA THR A 41 -16.85 -3.09 -1.63
C THR A 41 -15.78 -2.77 -2.67
N LYS A 42 -14.87 -3.69 -2.90
CA LYS A 42 -13.87 -3.57 -3.97
C LYS A 42 -14.52 -3.42 -5.35
N LYS A 43 -15.68 -4.03 -5.56
CA LYS A 43 -16.46 -3.89 -6.81
C LYS A 43 -16.91 -2.45 -7.05
N GLN A 44 -17.36 -1.75 -5.99
CA GLN A 44 -17.73 -0.33 -6.07
C GLN A 44 -16.52 0.54 -6.40
N LEU A 45 -15.35 0.27 -5.81
CA LEU A 45 -14.10 0.94 -6.16
C LEU A 45 -13.78 0.78 -7.65
N MET A 46 -13.82 -0.44 -8.17
CA MET A 46 -13.52 -0.68 -9.58
C MET A 46 -14.49 0.05 -10.52
N ALA A 47 -15.77 0.08 -10.19
CA ALA A 47 -16.77 0.83 -10.94
C ALA A 47 -16.51 2.33 -10.91
N ALA A 48 -16.14 2.89 -9.74
CA ALA A 48 -15.82 4.31 -9.59
C ALA A 48 -14.54 4.70 -10.36
N VAL A 49 -13.51 3.86 -10.35
CA VAL A 49 -12.28 4.06 -11.15
C VAL A 49 -12.62 4.08 -12.64
N GLN A 50 -13.43 3.13 -13.11
CA GLN A 50 -13.85 3.07 -14.50
C GLN A 50 -14.68 4.27 -14.94
N ALA A 51 -15.60 4.72 -14.09
CA ALA A 51 -16.40 5.92 -14.36
C ALA A 51 -15.54 7.18 -14.48
N ARG A 52 -14.56 7.36 -13.60
CA ARG A 52 -13.59 8.49 -13.68
C ARG A 52 -12.74 8.43 -14.94
N ALA A 53 -12.25 7.25 -15.33
CA ALA A 53 -11.49 7.08 -16.56
C ALA A 53 -12.32 7.42 -17.81
N ASN A 54 -13.60 7.07 -17.81
CA ASN A 54 -14.51 7.39 -18.91
C ASN A 54 -14.82 8.90 -18.98
N ALA A 55 -15.02 9.55 -17.84
CA ALA A 55 -15.23 11.01 -17.78
C ALA A 55 -14.03 11.79 -18.33
N GLN A 56 -12.80 11.38 -17.99
CA GLN A 56 -11.58 12.01 -18.51
C GLN A 56 -11.40 11.84 -20.04
N ARG A 57 -11.93 10.77 -20.62
CA ARG A 57 -11.90 10.55 -22.09
C ARG A 57 -12.95 11.38 -22.83
N GLY A 58 -14.08 11.65 -22.21
CA GLY A 58 -15.17 12.43 -22.80
C GLY A 58 -14.82 13.91 -23.02
N ASP A 59 -13.94 14.47 -22.20
CA ASP A 59 -13.53 15.88 -22.31
C ASP A 59 -12.48 16.16 -23.42
N THR A 60 -11.89 15.13 -24.02
CA THR A 60 -10.86 15.29 -25.07
C THR A 60 -11.44 15.38 -26.48
N ASP A 61 -12.69 15.01 -26.71
CA ASP A 61 -13.30 15.04 -28.07
C ASP A 61 -13.91 16.39 -28.46
N GLY A 62 -13.89 17.37 -27.57
CA GLY A 62 -14.58 18.67 -27.78
C GLY A 62 -13.75 19.81 -28.36
N ASN A 63 -12.41 19.69 -28.55
CA ASN A 63 -11.63 20.84 -29.09
C ASN A 63 -10.33 20.45 -29.79
N ALA A 64 -10.45 19.82 -30.93
CA ALA A 64 -9.33 19.58 -31.85
C ALA A 64 -9.20 20.73 -32.88
N THR A 65 -8.96 21.96 -32.42
CA THR A 65 -8.38 23.00 -33.28
C THR A 65 -7.59 23.97 -32.42
N SER A 66 -6.31 23.99 -32.67
CA SER A 66 -5.37 25.11 -32.45
C SER A 66 -4.19 24.88 -31.53
N ALA A 67 -3.01 25.03 -32.16
CA ALA A 67 -1.73 25.50 -31.63
C ALA A 67 -0.97 24.60 -30.63
N ARG A 68 -0.06 23.87 -31.23
CA ARG A 68 1.10 23.17 -30.65
C ARG A 68 2.05 24.15 -29.93
N THR A 69 1.72 24.59 -28.75
CA THR A 69 2.68 25.27 -27.87
C THR A 69 3.26 24.27 -26.89
N LYS A 70 4.57 24.03 -26.98
CA LYS A 70 5.36 23.20 -26.04
C LYS A 70 5.27 23.84 -24.64
N LYS A 71 4.31 23.41 -23.81
CA LYS A 71 4.25 23.79 -22.39
C LYS A 71 5.41 23.13 -21.65
N LYS A 72 6.36 23.95 -21.19
CA LYS A 72 7.38 23.56 -20.21
C LYS A 72 6.69 22.90 -19.00
N LYS A 73 7.11 21.68 -18.68
CA LYS A 73 6.66 20.91 -17.53
C LYS A 73 7.08 21.64 -16.25
N GLY A 74 6.25 22.56 -15.78
CA GLY A 74 6.44 23.25 -14.51
C GLY A 74 6.23 22.24 -13.36
N ARG A 75 7.11 22.32 -12.36
CA ARG A 75 7.00 21.59 -11.09
C ARG A 75 5.63 21.94 -10.47
N PRO A 76 4.78 20.96 -10.07
CA PRO A 76 3.49 21.28 -9.48
C PRO A 76 3.69 22.12 -8.22
N SER A 77 2.99 23.25 -8.14
CA SER A 77 3.06 24.14 -6.99
C SER A 77 2.44 23.47 -5.77
N LYS A 78 3.10 23.61 -4.63
CA LYS A 78 2.63 23.23 -3.30
C LYS A 78 1.39 24.06 -2.97
N GLY A 79 0.20 23.52 -3.14
CA GLY A 79 -1.05 24.24 -2.84
C GLY A 79 -2.32 23.69 -3.52
N SER A 80 -2.28 22.49 -4.09
CA SER A 80 -3.47 21.86 -4.66
C SER A 80 -4.36 21.35 -3.53
N LYS A 81 -5.61 21.79 -3.54
CA LYS A 81 -6.65 21.40 -2.58
C LYS A 81 -6.86 19.87 -2.58
N ILE A 82 -7.17 19.34 -1.43
CA ILE A 82 -7.44 17.93 -1.08
C ILE A 82 -8.40 17.21 -2.05
N ASP A 83 -9.24 17.95 -2.78
CA ASP A 83 -10.23 17.40 -3.72
C ASP A 83 -9.66 16.73 -4.97
N ASP A 84 -8.35 16.90 -5.25
CA ASP A 84 -7.72 16.44 -6.49
C ASP A 84 -6.77 15.25 -6.34
N ASN A 85 -6.70 14.57 -5.18
CA ASN A 85 -5.87 13.38 -5.05
C ASN A 85 -6.62 12.10 -5.48
N PRO A 86 -6.60 11.73 -6.78
CA PRO A 86 -7.39 10.62 -7.30
C PRO A 86 -6.92 9.27 -6.78
N THR A 87 -5.81 9.24 -6.04
CA THR A 87 -5.13 7.99 -5.66
C THR A 87 -5.77 7.34 -4.44
N HIS A 88 -6.26 8.13 -3.47
CA HIS A 88 -6.74 7.63 -2.18
C HIS A 88 -8.23 7.91 -1.89
N PHE A 89 -9.01 8.27 -2.91
CA PHE A 89 -10.42 8.63 -2.79
C PHE A 89 -11.33 7.54 -2.17
N TYR A 90 -10.87 6.31 -2.13
CA TYR A 90 -11.58 5.19 -1.51
C TYR A 90 -11.36 5.10 0.00
N LEU A 91 -10.41 5.86 0.54
CA LEU A 91 -10.21 5.99 1.97
C LEU A 91 -11.14 7.09 2.49
N GLN A 92 -12.17 6.68 3.19
CA GLN A 92 -13.21 7.56 3.71
C GLN A 92 -13.34 7.39 5.22
N ASN A 93 -13.61 8.47 5.93
CA ASN A 93 -14.00 8.47 7.32
C ASN A 93 -15.44 7.94 7.47
N GLU A 94 -15.91 7.68 8.68
CA GLU A 94 -17.27 7.17 8.97
C GLU A 94 -18.39 8.06 8.43
N ASP A 95 -18.14 9.36 8.31
CA ASP A 95 -19.08 10.33 7.76
C ASP A 95 -19.10 10.39 6.22
N GLY A 96 -18.25 9.59 5.55
CA GLY A 96 -18.08 9.57 4.09
C GLY A 96 -17.10 10.61 3.56
N SER A 97 -16.55 11.48 4.40
CA SER A 97 -15.51 12.45 3.99
C SER A 97 -14.20 11.74 3.64
N PRO A 98 -13.37 12.32 2.75
CA PRO A 98 -12.03 11.81 2.49
C PRO A 98 -11.19 11.81 3.76
N VAL A 99 -10.30 10.81 3.88
CA VAL A 99 -9.31 10.76 4.96
C VAL A 99 -8.25 11.84 4.73
N ASP A 100 -7.85 12.52 5.80
CA ASP A 100 -6.82 13.54 5.80
C ASP A 100 -5.48 13.04 5.25
N ASP A 101 -4.80 13.88 4.49
CA ASP A 101 -3.47 13.58 3.96
C ASP A 101 -2.45 13.29 5.07
N ASP A 102 -2.54 13.96 6.21
CA ASP A 102 -1.64 13.72 7.36
C ASP A 102 -1.82 12.31 7.92
N ARG A 103 -3.04 11.82 8.05
CA ARG A 103 -3.31 10.42 8.47
C ARG A 103 -2.76 9.41 7.45
N ILE A 104 -2.86 9.72 6.15
CA ILE A 104 -2.28 8.87 5.10
C ILE A 104 -0.76 8.87 5.16
N VAL A 105 -0.13 10.01 5.44
CA VAL A 105 1.32 10.13 5.62
C VAL A 105 1.79 9.32 6.83
N GLU A 106 1.09 9.39 7.95
CA GLU A 106 1.42 8.60 9.15
C GLU A 106 1.25 7.10 8.93
N MET A 107 0.16 6.69 8.30
CA MET A 107 -0.03 5.29 7.88
C MET A 107 1.12 4.83 6.98
N SER A 108 1.56 5.69 6.05
CA SER A 108 2.69 5.40 5.16
C SER A 108 4.01 5.23 5.93
N ARG A 109 4.24 6.00 6.98
CA ARG A 109 5.42 5.85 7.85
C ARG A 109 5.37 4.53 8.61
N LYS A 110 4.24 4.20 9.22
CA LYS A 110 4.05 2.94 9.94
C LYS A 110 4.23 1.73 9.02
N ALA A 111 3.62 1.76 7.85
CA ALA A 111 3.76 0.69 6.88
C ALA A 111 5.23 0.47 6.44
N ARG A 112 5.99 1.54 6.20
CA ARG A 112 7.42 1.44 5.85
C ARG A 112 8.23 0.82 6.99
N MET A 113 7.92 1.13 8.24
CA MET A 113 8.57 0.48 9.38
C MET A 113 8.29 -1.02 9.39
N LEU A 114 7.04 -1.42 9.19
CA LEU A 114 6.66 -2.84 9.14
C LEU A 114 7.29 -3.58 7.95
N TRP A 115 7.36 -2.95 6.78
CA TRP A 115 8.05 -3.53 5.63
C TRP A 115 9.55 -3.70 5.87
N ARG A 116 10.21 -2.76 6.58
CA ARG A 116 11.61 -2.93 7.00
C ARG A 116 11.76 -4.10 7.96
N THR A 117 10.86 -4.25 8.93
CA THR A 117 10.86 -5.41 9.83
C THR A 117 10.70 -6.73 9.07
N LEU A 118 9.79 -6.79 8.09
CA LEU A 118 9.64 -7.96 7.23
C LEU A 118 10.88 -8.21 6.36
N ASP A 119 11.57 -7.16 5.95
CA ASP A 119 12.80 -7.23 5.18
C ASP A 119 13.96 -7.83 5.99
N GLU A 120 14.14 -7.39 7.21
CA GLU A 120 15.12 -7.96 8.16
C GLU A 120 14.91 -9.46 8.35
N ASP A 121 13.65 -9.93 8.25
CA ASP A 121 13.27 -11.34 8.35
C ASP A 121 13.25 -12.07 6.99
N ASN A 122 13.67 -11.42 5.90
CA ASN A 122 13.65 -11.94 4.53
C ASN A 122 12.24 -12.38 4.07
N MET A 123 11.19 -11.70 4.52
CA MET A 123 9.80 -11.97 4.19
C MET A 123 9.21 -10.97 3.18
N VAL A 124 10.02 -10.06 2.69
CA VAL A 124 9.63 -9.05 1.70
C VAL A 124 9.65 -9.66 0.30
N PRO A 125 8.50 -9.67 -0.41
CA PRO A 125 8.44 -10.19 -1.77
C PRO A 125 8.91 -9.15 -2.80
N PRO A 126 9.29 -9.58 -4.01
CA PRO A 126 9.63 -8.65 -5.10
C PRO A 126 8.43 -7.80 -5.56
N THR A 127 7.20 -8.31 -5.40
CA THR A 127 5.95 -7.55 -5.64
C THR A 127 4.98 -7.82 -4.50
N PHE A 128 4.16 -6.81 -4.16
CA PHE A 128 3.22 -6.95 -3.04
C PHE A 128 2.24 -8.12 -3.20
N GLY A 129 1.80 -8.41 -4.43
CA GLY A 129 0.90 -9.54 -4.69
C GLY A 129 1.48 -10.93 -4.37
N GLN A 130 2.79 -11.03 -4.15
CA GLN A 130 3.49 -12.27 -3.76
C GLN A 130 3.76 -12.37 -2.25
N ILE A 131 3.18 -11.46 -1.45
CA ILE A 131 3.35 -11.50 0.00
C ILE A 131 2.84 -12.83 0.57
N SER A 132 3.62 -13.45 1.45
CA SER A 132 3.20 -14.68 2.11
C SER A 132 2.03 -14.42 3.07
N ALA A 133 1.16 -15.41 3.28
CA ALA A 133 0.03 -15.30 4.21
C ALA A 133 0.49 -14.89 5.63
N LYS A 134 1.62 -15.42 6.10
CA LYS A 134 2.20 -15.09 7.40
C LYS A 134 2.66 -13.63 7.47
N ALA A 135 3.32 -13.12 6.42
CA ALA A 135 3.75 -11.73 6.36
C ALA A 135 2.55 -10.77 6.27
N TRP A 136 1.53 -11.14 5.50
CA TRP A 136 0.29 -10.37 5.42
C TRP A 136 -0.45 -10.34 6.76
N GLU A 137 -0.61 -11.49 7.42
CA GLU A 137 -1.26 -11.56 8.73
C GLU A 137 -0.54 -10.67 9.77
N TYR A 138 0.79 -10.75 9.81
CA TYR A 138 1.60 -9.89 10.68
C TYR A 138 1.35 -8.41 10.40
N PHE A 139 1.47 -8.01 9.13
CA PHE A 139 1.34 -6.63 8.70
C PHE A 139 -0.07 -6.08 8.95
N SER A 140 -1.10 -6.81 8.50
CA SER A 140 -2.49 -6.35 8.60
C SER A 140 -2.95 -6.24 10.04
N ARG A 141 -2.61 -7.20 10.91
CA ARG A 141 -3.01 -7.17 12.32
C ARG A 141 -2.39 -6.00 13.07
N ILE A 142 -1.13 -5.64 12.79
CA ILE A 142 -0.49 -4.51 13.46
C ILE A 142 -1.06 -3.17 12.96
N VAL A 143 -1.32 -3.04 11.66
CA VAL A 143 -1.90 -1.81 11.11
C VAL A 143 -3.32 -1.62 11.58
N LEU A 144 -4.16 -2.65 11.46
CA LEU A 144 -5.59 -2.58 11.77
C LEU A 144 -5.91 -2.58 13.28
N ALA A 145 -4.94 -2.90 14.13
CA ALA A 145 -5.10 -2.75 15.58
C ALA A 145 -4.94 -1.30 16.06
N ASP A 146 -4.48 -0.41 15.21
CA ASP A 146 -4.29 0.99 15.54
C ASP A 146 -5.57 1.78 15.20
N GLU A 147 -6.23 2.32 16.22
CA GLU A 147 -7.47 3.08 16.09
C GLU A 147 -7.32 4.30 15.16
N ALA A 148 -6.10 4.82 14.99
CA ALA A 148 -5.86 5.90 14.04
C ALA A 148 -6.17 5.51 12.59
N TYR A 149 -6.24 4.21 12.28
CA TYR A 149 -6.48 3.68 10.93
C TYR A 149 -7.79 2.90 10.81
N ASP A 150 -8.75 3.14 11.69
CA ASP A 150 -10.08 2.53 11.70
C ASP A 150 -10.85 2.69 10.38
N PHE A 151 -10.59 3.78 9.64
CA PHE A 151 -11.13 4.01 8.29
C PHE A 151 -10.80 2.88 7.28
N LEU A 152 -9.75 2.10 7.53
CA LEU A 152 -9.41 0.93 6.71
C LEU A 152 -10.39 -0.23 6.92
N LEU A 153 -11.03 -0.29 8.10
CA LEU A 153 -12.02 -1.31 8.45
C LEU A 153 -13.42 -1.03 7.87
N LEU A 154 -13.63 0.15 7.29
CA LEU A 154 -14.90 0.56 6.71
C LEU A 154 -15.12 -0.07 5.33
N CYS A 155 -15.15 -1.41 5.29
CA CYS A 155 -15.29 -2.22 4.09
C CYS A 155 -15.87 -3.61 4.40
N ASP A 156 -16.34 -4.33 3.37
CA ASP A 156 -17.08 -5.59 3.48
C ASP A 156 -16.26 -6.76 4.04
N ASP A 157 -14.97 -6.83 3.77
CA ASP A 157 -14.07 -7.89 4.27
C ASP A 157 -13.08 -7.42 5.34
N GLY A 158 -13.12 -6.11 5.69
CA GLY A 158 -12.23 -5.48 6.68
C GLY A 158 -10.78 -5.31 6.24
N GLU A 159 -10.37 -5.76 5.06
CA GLU A 159 -8.97 -5.75 4.66
C GLU A 159 -8.70 -5.21 3.24
N TRP A 160 -9.69 -5.20 2.33
CA TRP A 160 -9.41 -4.83 0.93
C TRP A 160 -8.90 -3.40 0.77
N LYS A 161 -9.30 -2.45 1.61
CA LYS A 161 -8.81 -1.07 1.56
C LYS A 161 -7.33 -1.00 1.90
N LEU A 162 -6.90 -1.72 2.94
CA LEU A 162 -5.49 -1.84 3.30
C LEU A 162 -4.70 -2.54 2.20
N TRP A 163 -5.22 -3.64 1.67
CA TRP A 163 -4.58 -4.38 0.56
C TRP A 163 -4.39 -3.50 -0.67
N GLU A 164 -5.42 -2.79 -1.09
CA GLU A 164 -5.37 -1.88 -2.24
C GLU A 164 -4.36 -0.76 -2.03
N TRP A 165 -4.33 -0.18 -0.83
CA TRP A 165 -3.37 0.85 -0.48
C TRP A 165 -1.93 0.30 -0.53
N CYS A 166 -1.68 -0.85 0.05
CA CYS A 166 -0.36 -1.50 0.00
C CYS A 166 0.07 -1.80 -1.43
N THR A 167 -0.83 -2.33 -2.27
CA THR A 167 -0.54 -2.63 -3.67
C THR A 167 -0.04 -1.40 -4.43
N ARG A 168 -0.54 -0.21 -4.11
CA ARG A 168 -0.16 1.05 -4.75
C ARG A 168 1.10 1.67 -4.17
N SER A 169 1.31 1.56 -2.86
CA SER A 169 2.41 2.24 -2.16
C SER A 169 3.69 1.41 -2.06
N TYR A 170 3.57 0.09 -1.98
CA TYR A 170 4.70 -0.84 -1.88
C TYR A 170 5.73 -0.72 -3.02
N PRO A 171 5.37 -0.62 -4.32
CA PRO A 171 6.35 -0.54 -5.40
C PRO A 171 7.31 0.64 -5.27
N SER A 172 6.84 1.77 -4.77
CA SER A 172 7.68 2.96 -4.54
C SER A 172 8.68 2.71 -3.41
N TRP A 173 8.23 2.13 -2.30
CA TRP A 173 9.11 1.77 -1.19
C TRP A 173 10.15 0.73 -1.59
N HIS A 174 9.74 -0.35 -2.25
CA HIS A 174 10.63 -1.43 -2.68
C HIS A 174 11.73 -0.95 -3.65
N ARG A 175 11.39 -0.04 -4.56
CA ARG A 175 12.36 0.57 -5.47
C ARG A 175 13.38 1.42 -4.71
N ASN A 176 12.95 2.24 -3.77
CA ASN A 176 13.84 3.09 -2.99
C ASN A 176 14.79 2.26 -2.13
N ARG A 177 14.29 1.18 -1.51
CA ARG A 177 15.12 0.23 -0.76
C ARG A 177 16.21 -0.39 -1.62
N ASN A 178 15.89 -0.86 -2.83
CA ASN A 178 16.88 -1.45 -3.72
C ASN A 178 17.94 -0.43 -4.13
N ASN A 179 17.57 0.81 -4.41
CA ASN A 179 18.53 1.88 -4.71
C ASN A 179 19.46 2.19 -3.52
N GLU A 180 18.97 2.12 -2.28
CA GLU A 180 19.79 2.27 -1.08
C GLU A 180 20.83 1.15 -0.98
N LEU A 181 20.43 -0.11 -1.18
CA LEU A 181 21.32 -1.27 -1.15
C LEU A 181 22.41 -1.20 -2.23
N ASP A 182 22.04 -0.81 -3.46
CA ASP A 182 23.02 -0.66 -4.56
C ASP A 182 24.04 0.44 -4.25
N THR A 183 23.59 1.54 -3.64
CA THR A 183 24.46 2.64 -3.25
C THR A 183 25.48 2.23 -2.17
N ASP A 184 25.03 1.46 -1.18
CA ASP A 184 25.89 0.98 -0.10
C ASP A 184 26.89 -0.08 -0.58
N ALA A 185 26.48 -0.96 -1.50
CA ALA A 185 27.38 -1.92 -2.14
C ALA A 185 28.49 -1.21 -2.94
N GLN A 186 28.16 -0.13 -3.65
CA GLN A 186 29.14 0.66 -4.40
C GLN A 186 30.14 1.40 -3.50
N LYS A 187 29.69 1.91 -2.34
CA LYS A 187 30.57 2.58 -1.36
C LYS A 187 31.54 1.59 -0.74
N ASN A 188 31.06 0.41 -0.34
CA ASN A 188 31.88 -0.61 0.30
C ASN A 188 32.85 -1.28 -0.67
N GLY A 189 32.48 -1.43 -1.95
CA GLY A 189 33.38 -1.99 -3.00
C GLY A 189 34.54 -1.07 -3.37
N LYS A 190 34.45 0.25 -3.16
CA LYS A 190 35.55 1.20 -3.42
C LYS A 190 36.57 1.30 -2.29
N SER A 191 36.27 0.75 -1.10
CA SER A 191 37.16 0.80 0.07
C SER A 191 38.18 -0.35 0.09
N LEU A 192 38.16 -1.26 -0.87
CA LEU A 192 39.00 -2.46 -0.91
C LEU A 192 40.09 -2.40 -2.02
N LEU A 193 40.28 -1.24 -2.65
CA LEU A 193 41.35 -0.97 -3.64
C LEU A 193 42.28 0.13 -3.15
#